data_1dc28b2d325dfd18c8bae8a24bbcc707
#
_entry.id   1dc28b2d325dfd18c8bae8a24bbcc707
#
_cell.length_a   1.000
_cell.length_b   1.000
_cell.length_c   1.000
_cell.angle_alpha   90.00
_cell.angle_beta   90.00
_cell.angle_gamma   90.00
#
_symmetry.space_group_name_H-M   'P 1'
#
loop_
_entity.id
_entity.type
_entity.pdbx_description
1 polymer ?
#
loop_
_entity_poly.entity_id
_entity_poly.type
_entity_poly.pdbx_seq_one_letter_code
_entity_poly.pdbx_strand_id
1 'polypeptide(L)'
;MDKVSFRKRQIDLIDDFMKSGNAQQEINDLYMQLFQNEEFINSKNIGITLSMNNEIPTFPIIKYCWDMGKDVYIPKTFADYTMTFVKYTSETPLEDSSFGVKEPVNYEVDTVNPPELIIVPGLAFSKQDNNRLGFGAGYYDRYLASHPTRTISLAMSEQYYLQTPWPVYVLDKSVDEIITVKGENNV
;
A
#
# COMPACT_ATOMS: atom_id res chain seq x y z
N MET A 1 23.55 -4.16 -2.66
CA MET A 1 22.63 -5.09 -3.39
C MET A 1 21.77 -4.22 -4.29
N ASP A 2 21.52 -4.61 -5.54
CA ASP A 2 20.60 -3.89 -6.42
C ASP A 2 19.12 -4.13 -6.02
N LYS A 3 18.22 -3.27 -6.54
CA LYS A 3 16.78 -3.37 -6.21
C LYS A 3 16.12 -4.68 -6.62
N VAL A 4 16.57 -5.31 -7.72
CA VAL A 4 15.96 -6.55 -8.21
C VAL A 4 16.26 -7.70 -7.25
N SER A 5 17.53 -7.85 -6.89
CA SER A 5 17.98 -8.85 -5.92
C SER A 5 17.36 -8.62 -4.54
N PHE A 6 17.23 -7.35 -4.12
CA PHE A 6 16.62 -7.02 -2.85
C PHE A 6 15.12 -7.38 -2.83
N ARG A 7 14.37 -7.06 -3.90
CA ARG A 7 12.93 -7.42 -4.00
C ARG A 7 12.73 -8.93 -3.88
N LYS A 8 13.54 -9.73 -4.59
CA LYS A 8 13.41 -11.18 -4.53
C LYS A 8 13.58 -11.71 -3.11
N ARG A 9 14.66 -11.28 -2.43
CA ARG A 9 14.90 -11.64 -1.03
C ARG A 9 13.77 -11.18 -0.12
N GLN A 10 13.24 -9.99 -0.34
CA GLN A 10 12.19 -9.42 0.49
C GLN A 10 10.85 -10.17 0.32
N ILE A 11 10.54 -10.61 -0.89
CA ILE A 11 9.35 -11.44 -1.16
C ILE A 11 9.46 -12.76 -0.39
N ASP A 12 10.61 -13.45 -0.49
CA ASP A 12 10.84 -14.70 0.24
C ASP A 12 10.67 -14.50 1.76
N LEU A 13 11.22 -13.41 2.32
CA LEU A 13 11.08 -13.03 3.72
C LEU A 13 9.61 -12.83 4.14
N ILE A 14 8.86 -12.07 3.35
CA ILE A 14 7.44 -11.80 3.61
C ILE A 14 6.64 -13.12 3.54
N ASP A 15 6.88 -13.94 2.53
CA ASP A 15 6.19 -15.23 2.37
C ASP A 15 6.41 -16.16 3.56
N ASP A 16 7.64 -16.23 4.07
CA ASP A 16 7.96 -17.01 5.25
C ASP A 16 7.34 -16.42 6.52
N PHE A 17 7.37 -15.09 6.66
CA PHE A 17 6.77 -14.42 7.79
C PHE A 17 5.24 -14.58 7.82
N MET A 18 4.58 -14.45 6.67
CA MET A 18 3.11 -14.64 6.55
C MET A 18 2.64 -16.05 6.97
N LYS A 19 3.52 -17.05 6.84
CA LYS A 19 3.26 -18.42 7.32
C LYS A 19 3.54 -18.59 8.83
N SER A 20 4.18 -17.62 9.46
CA SER A 20 4.48 -17.67 10.89
C SER A 20 3.25 -17.34 11.74
N GLY A 21 3.21 -17.83 12.97
CA GLY A 21 2.13 -17.49 13.90
C GLY A 21 2.09 -16.01 14.32
N ASN A 22 3.15 -15.24 14.05
CA ASN A 22 3.26 -13.83 14.46
C ASN A 22 2.62 -12.86 13.48
N ALA A 23 2.52 -13.22 12.20
CA ALA A 23 2.02 -12.33 11.15
C ALA A 23 0.62 -11.77 11.46
N GLN A 24 -0.30 -12.63 11.90
CA GLN A 24 -1.67 -12.21 12.19
C GLN A 24 -1.75 -11.21 13.36
N GLN A 25 -0.90 -11.38 14.37
CA GLN A 25 -0.85 -10.44 15.49
C GLN A 25 -0.34 -9.07 15.06
N GLU A 26 0.73 -9.03 14.27
CA GLU A 26 1.26 -7.77 13.72
C GLU A 26 0.25 -7.07 12.82
N ILE A 27 -0.41 -7.80 11.91
CA ILE A 27 -1.44 -7.27 11.03
C ILE A 27 -2.57 -6.64 11.84
N ASN A 28 -3.03 -7.30 12.90
CA ASN A 28 -4.07 -6.76 13.77
C ASN A 28 -3.61 -5.47 14.48
N ASP A 29 -2.36 -5.41 14.94
CA ASP A 29 -1.81 -4.20 15.56
C ASP A 29 -1.71 -3.04 14.55
N LEU A 30 -1.29 -3.31 13.33
CA LEU A 30 -1.25 -2.33 12.25
C LEU A 30 -2.63 -1.77 11.91
N TYR A 31 -3.68 -2.62 11.86
CA TYR A 31 -5.05 -2.16 11.67
C TYR A 31 -5.51 -1.26 12.81
N MET A 32 -5.25 -1.65 14.06
CA MET A 32 -5.66 -0.86 15.22
C MET A 32 -4.99 0.52 15.20
N GLN A 33 -3.71 0.60 14.82
CA GLN A 33 -3.00 1.87 14.69
C GLN A 33 -3.56 2.71 13.54
N LEU A 34 -3.83 2.10 12.37
CA LEU A 34 -4.42 2.80 11.24
C LEU A 34 -5.80 3.38 11.57
N PHE A 35 -6.67 2.60 12.23
CA PHE A 35 -8.01 3.03 12.58
C PHE A 35 -8.06 4.13 13.65
N GLN A 36 -6.94 4.37 14.35
CA GLN A 36 -6.75 5.47 15.30
C GLN A 36 -5.95 6.65 14.70
N ASN A 37 -5.47 6.51 13.47
CA ASN A 37 -4.69 7.56 12.81
C ASN A 37 -5.59 8.72 12.40
N GLU A 38 -5.20 9.95 12.76
CA GLU A 38 -6.01 11.16 12.53
C GLU A 38 -6.25 11.44 11.05
N GLU A 39 -5.23 11.25 10.19
CA GLU A 39 -5.36 11.45 8.74
C GLU A 39 -6.37 10.44 8.15
N PHE A 40 -6.29 9.18 8.59
CA PHE A 40 -7.23 8.15 8.16
C PHE A 40 -8.66 8.43 8.65
N ILE A 41 -8.83 8.87 9.91
CA ILE A 41 -10.14 9.19 10.48
C ILE A 41 -10.80 10.35 9.71
N ASN A 42 -10.02 11.40 9.42
CA ASN A 42 -10.54 12.64 8.83
C ASN A 42 -10.77 12.55 7.31
N SER A 43 -10.09 11.65 6.61
CA SER A 43 -10.25 11.46 5.16
C SER A 43 -11.60 10.83 4.82
N LYS A 44 -12.31 11.41 3.87
CA LYS A 44 -13.64 10.92 3.42
C LYS A 44 -13.53 9.85 2.35
N ASN A 45 -12.48 9.92 1.54
CA ASN A 45 -12.23 8.94 0.49
C ASN A 45 -10.80 8.41 0.58
N ILE A 46 -10.67 7.10 0.46
CA ILE A 46 -9.44 6.34 0.67
C ILE A 46 -9.08 5.59 -0.60
N GLY A 47 -7.88 5.84 -1.11
CA GLY A 47 -7.26 5.02 -2.15
C GLY A 47 -6.53 3.83 -1.53
N ILE A 48 -6.83 2.62 -1.99
CA ILE A 48 -6.21 1.39 -1.47
C ILE A 48 -6.22 0.30 -2.54
N THR A 49 -5.17 -0.49 -2.65
CA THR A 49 -5.14 -1.64 -3.57
C THR A 49 -5.81 -2.87 -2.96
N LEU A 50 -6.33 -3.75 -3.80
CA LEU A 50 -6.73 -5.10 -3.37
C LEU A 50 -5.47 -5.94 -3.21
N SER A 51 -5.23 -6.44 -2.00
CA SER A 51 -4.01 -7.18 -1.66
C SER A 51 -3.91 -8.53 -2.36
N MET A 52 -2.70 -8.92 -2.70
CA MET A 52 -2.35 -10.29 -3.07
C MET A 52 -2.17 -11.17 -1.82
N ASN A 53 -2.03 -12.50 -2.03
CA ASN A 53 -2.00 -13.47 -0.92
C ASN A 53 -0.84 -13.28 0.07
N ASN A 54 0.25 -12.67 -0.36
CA ASN A 54 1.46 -12.43 0.46
C ASN A 54 1.60 -10.98 0.94
N GLU A 55 0.53 -10.20 0.85
CA GLU A 55 0.47 -8.82 1.35
C GLU A 55 -0.39 -8.76 2.62
N ILE A 56 -0.27 -7.66 3.37
CA ILE A 56 -1.23 -7.33 4.43
C ILE A 56 -2.62 -7.29 3.80
N PRO A 57 -3.60 -8.10 4.28
CA PRO A 57 -4.93 -8.12 3.70
C PRO A 57 -5.60 -6.74 3.78
N THR A 58 -6.00 -6.20 2.64
CA THR A 58 -6.61 -4.86 2.58
C THR A 58 -8.12 -4.87 2.74
N PHE A 59 -8.77 -6.02 2.51
CA PHE A 59 -10.23 -6.11 2.61
C PHE A 59 -10.79 -5.75 4.00
N PRO A 60 -10.16 -6.10 5.14
CA PRO A 60 -10.62 -5.64 6.45
C PRO A 60 -10.60 -4.09 6.60
N ILE A 61 -9.60 -3.43 5.99
CA ILE A 61 -9.53 -1.96 5.97
C ILE A 61 -10.65 -1.38 5.11
N ILE A 62 -10.88 -1.96 3.93
CA ILE A 62 -11.94 -1.57 3.00
C ILE A 62 -13.30 -1.70 3.68
N LYS A 63 -13.55 -2.83 4.32
CA LYS A 63 -14.79 -3.07 5.05
C LYS A 63 -14.99 -2.03 6.17
N TYR A 64 -13.95 -1.75 6.94
CA TYR A 64 -13.98 -0.72 7.98
C TYR A 64 -14.32 0.67 7.37
N CYS A 65 -13.73 1.03 6.24
CA CYS A 65 -14.05 2.28 5.54
C CYS A 65 -15.54 2.36 5.18
N TRP A 66 -16.10 1.29 4.60
CA TRP A 66 -17.52 1.25 4.26
C TRP A 66 -18.43 1.35 5.50
N ASP A 67 -18.09 0.62 6.57
CA ASP A 67 -18.85 0.66 7.84
C ASP A 67 -18.83 2.08 8.47
N MET A 68 -17.76 2.84 8.23
CA MET A 68 -17.60 4.23 8.67
C MET A 68 -18.16 5.28 7.68
N GLY A 69 -18.76 4.84 6.58
CA GLY A 69 -19.33 5.71 5.56
C GLY A 69 -18.29 6.45 4.70
N LYS A 70 -17.06 5.91 4.62
CA LYS A 70 -16.01 6.43 3.74
C LYS A 70 -16.13 5.80 2.34
N ASP A 71 -15.85 6.60 1.32
CA ASP A 71 -15.71 6.10 -0.04
C ASP A 71 -14.33 5.43 -0.22
N VAL A 72 -14.33 4.27 -0.88
CA VAL A 72 -13.12 3.53 -1.19
C VAL A 72 -12.87 3.57 -2.70
N TYR A 73 -11.62 3.79 -3.07
CA TYR A 73 -11.17 3.81 -4.46
C TYR A 73 -9.99 2.85 -4.63
N ILE A 74 -10.04 2.03 -5.67
CA ILE A 74 -8.96 1.09 -5.99
C ILE A 74 -8.31 1.45 -7.32
N PRO A 75 -7.00 1.16 -7.50
CA PRO A 75 -6.30 1.51 -8.73
C PRO A 75 -6.74 0.63 -9.91
N LYS A 76 -6.90 1.26 -11.07
CA LYS A 76 -6.86 0.64 -12.39
C LYS A 76 -5.56 1.02 -13.06
N THR A 77 -4.78 0.05 -13.48
CA THR A 77 -3.48 0.24 -14.13
C THR A 77 -3.57 0.12 -15.65
N PHE A 78 -2.71 0.83 -16.37
CA PHE A 78 -2.65 0.84 -17.83
C PHE A 78 -1.27 0.43 -18.35
N ALA A 79 -1.20 0.02 -19.62
CA ALA A 79 0.02 -0.48 -20.24
C ALA A 79 1.13 0.58 -20.38
N ASP A 80 0.79 1.85 -20.35
CA ASP A 80 1.71 2.99 -20.37
C ASP A 80 2.27 3.34 -18.98
N TYR A 81 2.04 2.47 -18.00
CA TYR A 81 2.43 2.63 -16.59
C TYR A 81 1.73 3.79 -15.87
N THR A 82 0.62 4.27 -16.38
CA THR A 82 -0.28 5.17 -15.66
C THR A 82 -1.32 4.39 -14.87
N MET A 83 -1.98 5.04 -13.92
CA MET A 83 -3.11 4.47 -13.19
C MET A 83 -4.12 5.54 -12.80
N THR A 84 -5.35 5.13 -12.54
CA THR A 84 -6.42 5.96 -12.01
C THR A 84 -7.10 5.26 -10.84
N PHE A 85 -7.68 6.01 -9.92
CA PHE A 85 -8.45 5.45 -8.81
C PHE A 85 -9.93 5.47 -9.13
N VAL A 86 -10.56 4.30 -9.05
CA VAL A 86 -11.96 4.05 -9.40
C VAL A 86 -12.73 3.65 -8.14
N LYS A 87 -13.93 4.18 -7.96
CA LYS A 87 -14.77 3.87 -6.80
C LYS A 87 -15.03 2.36 -6.70
N TYR A 88 -14.86 1.84 -5.50
CA TYR A 88 -14.99 0.43 -5.19
C TYR A 88 -16.13 0.17 -4.21
N THR A 89 -17.06 -0.67 -4.60
CA THR A 89 -18.17 -1.17 -3.79
C THR A 89 -18.23 -2.70 -3.89
N SER A 90 -19.07 -3.33 -3.08
CA SER A 90 -19.31 -4.78 -3.15
C SER A 90 -19.84 -5.27 -4.53
N GLU A 91 -20.38 -4.36 -5.34
CA GLU A 91 -20.97 -4.67 -6.65
C GLU A 91 -20.04 -4.31 -7.81
N THR A 92 -18.86 -3.73 -7.52
CA THR A 92 -17.90 -3.35 -8.57
C THR A 92 -17.38 -4.60 -9.28
N PRO A 93 -17.58 -4.75 -10.60
CA PRO A 93 -17.03 -5.88 -11.32
C PRO A 93 -15.51 -5.77 -11.41
N LEU A 94 -14.82 -6.88 -11.12
CA LEU A 94 -13.37 -6.97 -11.09
C LEU A 94 -12.84 -7.92 -12.16
N GLU A 95 -11.65 -7.63 -12.66
CA GLU A 95 -10.87 -8.50 -13.53
C GLU A 95 -9.43 -8.65 -13.00
N ASP A 96 -8.72 -9.67 -13.46
CA ASP A 96 -7.31 -9.83 -13.14
C ASP A 96 -6.46 -8.93 -14.04
N SER A 97 -5.60 -8.11 -13.42
CA SER A 97 -4.57 -7.35 -14.14
C SER A 97 -3.44 -8.28 -14.61
N SER A 98 -2.56 -7.75 -15.47
CA SER A 98 -1.33 -8.45 -15.89
C SER A 98 -0.38 -8.80 -14.74
N PHE A 99 -0.57 -8.19 -13.58
CA PHE A 99 0.21 -8.42 -12.35
C PHE A 99 -0.48 -9.37 -11.36
N GLY A 100 -1.66 -9.91 -11.70
CA GLY A 100 -2.43 -10.78 -10.81
C GLY A 100 -3.18 -10.06 -9.69
N VAL A 101 -3.25 -8.74 -9.74
CA VAL A 101 -4.05 -7.92 -8.82
C VAL A 101 -5.46 -7.76 -9.39
N LYS A 102 -6.48 -7.87 -8.56
CA LYS A 102 -7.85 -7.55 -8.96
C LYS A 102 -8.02 -6.06 -9.16
N GLU A 103 -8.55 -5.66 -10.30
CA GLU A 103 -8.79 -4.27 -10.69
C GLU A 103 -10.22 -4.08 -11.22
N PRO A 104 -10.79 -2.85 -11.16
CA PRO A 104 -12.11 -2.61 -11.71
C PRO A 104 -12.13 -2.77 -13.24
N VAL A 105 -13.19 -3.40 -13.77
CA VAL A 105 -13.39 -3.55 -15.21
C VAL A 105 -13.71 -2.21 -15.86
N ASN A 106 -14.63 -1.46 -15.24
CA ASN A 106 -15.05 -0.15 -15.73
C ASN A 106 -14.31 0.96 -14.96
N TYR A 107 -13.61 1.83 -15.67
CA TYR A 107 -12.76 2.89 -15.10
C TYR A 107 -13.12 4.30 -15.60
N GLU A 108 -14.18 4.43 -16.42
CA GLU A 108 -14.60 5.72 -16.98
C GLU A 108 -15.59 6.48 -16.08
N VAL A 109 -16.08 5.82 -15.03
CA VAL A 109 -17.07 6.36 -14.10
C VAL A 109 -16.56 6.33 -12.68
N ASP A 110 -17.02 7.28 -11.86
CA ASP A 110 -16.73 7.38 -10.41
C ASP A 110 -15.24 7.31 -10.08
N THR A 111 -14.44 8.11 -10.77
CA THR A 111 -13.00 8.24 -10.51
C THR A 111 -12.71 9.43 -9.59
N VAL A 112 -11.65 9.27 -8.76
CA VAL A 112 -11.07 10.37 -7.99
C VAL A 112 -9.55 10.35 -8.17
N ASN A 113 -8.96 11.48 -8.53
CA ASN A 113 -7.51 11.57 -8.76
C ASN A 113 -6.95 12.93 -8.31
N PRO A 114 -6.30 12.97 -7.13
CA PRO A 114 -6.08 11.83 -6.21
C PRO A 114 -7.20 11.65 -5.19
N PRO A 115 -7.30 10.47 -4.54
CA PRO A 115 -7.98 10.32 -3.25
C PRO A 115 -7.36 11.23 -2.17
N GLU A 116 -8.13 11.61 -1.14
CA GLU A 116 -7.63 12.43 -0.02
C GLU A 116 -6.49 11.76 0.74
N LEU A 117 -6.55 10.45 0.88
CA LEU A 117 -5.52 9.62 1.47
C LEU A 117 -5.33 8.35 0.65
N ILE A 118 -4.09 7.97 0.40
CA ILE A 118 -3.76 6.69 -0.24
C ILE A 118 -2.99 5.80 0.74
N ILE A 119 -3.48 4.58 0.92
CA ILE A 119 -2.72 3.50 1.57
C ILE A 119 -1.83 2.86 0.51
N VAL A 120 -0.54 3.19 0.55
CA VAL A 120 0.43 2.83 -0.49
C VAL A 120 1.09 1.49 -0.17
N PRO A 121 0.98 0.47 -1.06
CA PRO A 121 1.62 -0.82 -0.86
C PRO A 121 3.13 -0.76 -1.10
N GLY A 122 3.87 -1.71 -0.51
CA GLY A 122 5.29 -1.86 -0.76
C GLY A 122 5.86 -3.15 -0.18
N LEU A 123 7.02 -3.55 -0.70
CA LEU A 123 7.77 -4.71 -0.21
C LEU A 123 8.63 -4.38 1.00
N ALA A 124 9.17 -3.16 1.07
CA ALA A 124 9.99 -2.72 2.19
C ALA A 124 9.89 -1.19 2.37
N PHE A 125 10.09 -0.77 3.59
CA PHE A 125 10.02 0.62 4.02
C PHE A 125 11.19 0.95 4.92
N SER A 126 11.64 2.20 4.93
CA SER A 126 12.68 2.63 5.86
C SER A 126 12.29 3.88 6.62
N LYS A 127 12.71 3.96 7.89
CA LYS A 127 12.55 5.15 8.73
C LYS A 127 13.30 6.34 8.15
N GLN A 128 14.46 6.05 7.55
CA GLN A 128 15.25 7.07 6.86
C GLN A 128 14.46 7.60 5.64
N ASP A 129 14.06 8.85 5.68
CA ASP A 129 13.37 9.59 4.62
C ASP A 129 12.05 8.94 4.15
N ASN A 130 11.46 8.04 4.96
CA ASN A 130 10.24 7.29 4.62
C ASN A 130 10.28 6.64 3.22
N ASN A 131 11.47 6.11 2.86
CA ASN A 131 11.65 5.46 1.57
C ASN A 131 10.84 4.18 1.47
N ARG A 132 10.32 3.93 0.28
CA ARG A 132 9.50 2.78 -0.06
C ARG A 132 10.13 1.99 -1.22
N LEU A 133 10.20 0.68 -1.08
CA LEU A 133 10.51 -0.23 -2.16
C LEU A 133 9.21 -0.85 -2.69
N GLY A 134 8.78 -0.44 -3.87
CA GLY A 134 7.64 -1.03 -4.57
C GLY A 134 8.00 -2.29 -5.35
N PHE A 135 7.00 -2.91 -5.99
CA PHE A 135 7.12 -4.16 -6.75
C PHE A 135 7.93 -4.04 -8.05
N GLY A 136 8.18 -2.83 -8.55
CA GLY A 136 9.12 -2.60 -9.66
C GLY A 136 8.55 -1.93 -10.90
N ALA A 137 7.23 -1.93 -11.11
CA ALA A 137 6.60 -1.28 -12.28
C ALA A 137 6.57 0.26 -12.19
N GLY A 138 6.67 0.82 -10.99
CA GLY A 138 6.76 2.27 -10.74
C GLY A 138 5.44 3.03 -10.91
N TYR A 139 4.30 2.35 -10.84
CA TYR A 139 2.97 2.99 -10.93
C TYR A 139 2.77 4.08 -9.88
N TYR A 140 3.02 3.75 -8.61
CA TYR A 140 2.85 4.69 -7.51
C TYR A 140 3.84 5.85 -7.57
N ASP A 141 5.09 5.61 -7.99
CA ASP A 141 6.10 6.66 -8.11
C ASP A 141 5.68 7.70 -9.17
N ARG A 142 5.17 7.24 -10.32
CA ARG A 142 4.64 8.13 -11.38
C ARG A 142 3.36 8.83 -10.94
N TYR A 143 2.43 8.07 -10.34
CA TYR A 143 1.16 8.62 -9.91
C TYR A 143 1.35 9.73 -8.88
N LEU A 144 2.11 9.49 -7.81
CA LEU A 144 2.36 10.45 -6.74
C LEU A 144 3.18 11.66 -7.21
N ALA A 145 4.00 11.51 -8.27
CA ALA A 145 4.70 12.64 -8.87
C ALA A 145 3.75 13.65 -9.52
N SER A 146 2.64 13.18 -10.11
CA SER A 146 1.66 14.02 -10.82
C SER A 146 0.41 14.34 -10.01
N HIS A 147 0.14 13.55 -8.95
CA HIS A 147 -1.05 13.70 -8.09
C HIS A 147 -0.62 13.72 -6.61
N PRO A 148 -0.04 14.83 -6.13
CA PRO A 148 0.34 14.93 -4.72
C PRO A 148 -0.88 14.77 -3.80
N THR A 149 -0.78 13.89 -2.84
CA THR A 149 -1.81 13.63 -1.82
C THR A 149 -1.18 13.04 -0.57
N ARG A 150 -1.93 12.95 0.51
CA ARG A 150 -1.48 12.31 1.74
C ARG A 150 -1.33 10.80 1.54
N THR A 151 -0.25 10.22 2.07
CA THR A 151 0.09 8.81 1.90
C THR A 151 0.47 8.16 3.22
N ILE A 152 -0.09 6.97 3.47
CA ILE A 152 0.27 6.11 4.59
C ILE A 152 0.65 4.74 4.04
N SER A 153 1.66 4.10 4.63
CA SER A 153 1.97 2.69 4.39
C SER A 153 1.92 1.91 5.69
N LEU A 154 1.56 0.64 5.58
CA LEU A 154 1.62 -0.32 6.69
C LEU A 154 2.83 -1.23 6.49
N ALA A 155 3.63 -1.42 7.52
CA ALA A 155 4.84 -2.22 7.47
C ALA A 155 4.88 -3.23 8.61
N MET A 156 4.90 -4.52 8.29
CA MET A 156 5.23 -5.58 9.25
C MET A 156 6.71 -5.48 9.64
N SER A 157 7.10 -6.13 10.74
CA SER A 157 8.48 -6.13 11.24
C SER A 157 9.50 -6.46 10.15
N GLU A 158 9.27 -7.49 9.36
CA GLU A 158 10.16 -7.91 8.27
C GLU A 158 10.20 -6.97 7.05
N GLN A 159 9.33 -5.96 7.03
CA GLN A 159 9.28 -4.96 5.96
C GLN A 159 9.90 -3.62 6.38
N TYR A 160 10.22 -3.41 7.65
CA TYR A 160 10.64 -2.13 8.18
C TYR A 160 12.13 -2.08 8.53
N TYR A 161 12.84 -1.08 8.03
CA TYR A 161 14.26 -0.88 8.20
C TYR A 161 14.56 0.50 8.78
N LEU A 162 15.53 0.60 9.69
CA LEU A 162 15.96 1.90 10.23
C LEU A 162 16.66 2.77 9.17
N GLN A 163 17.46 2.13 8.33
CA GLN A 163 18.15 2.77 7.21
C GLN A 163 17.74 2.07 5.91
N THR A 164 17.83 2.77 4.79
CA THR A 164 17.44 2.23 3.49
C THR A 164 18.50 1.27 2.93
N PRO A 165 18.26 -0.06 2.91
CA PRO A 165 19.27 -1.03 2.47
C PRO A 165 19.29 -1.26 0.95
N TRP A 166 18.48 -0.53 0.18
CA TRP A 166 18.43 -0.55 -1.28
C TRP A 166 18.81 0.80 -1.89
N PRO A 167 19.27 0.85 -3.15
CA PRO A 167 19.51 2.11 -3.84
C PRO A 167 18.22 2.92 -4.02
N VAL A 168 18.25 4.21 -3.66
CA VAL A 168 17.15 5.15 -3.89
C VAL A 168 17.48 5.98 -5.13
N TYR A 169 16.52 6.10 -6.04
CA TYR A 169 16.67 6.86 -7.28
C TYR A 169 15.83 8.14 -7.24
N VAL A 170 16.19 9.12 -8.06
CA VAL A 170 15.54 10.45 -8.09
C VAL A 170 14.03 10.41 -8.39
N LEU A 171 13.57 9.34 -9.08
CA LEU A 171 12.15 9.16 -9.40
C LEU A 171 11.37 8.39 -8.34
N ASP A 172 12.06 7.77 -7.37
CA ASP A 172 11.38 7.08 -6.29
C ASP A 172 10.63 8.10 -5.39
N LYS A 173 9.43 7.74 -4.98
CA LYS A 173 8.62 8.55 -4.07
C LYS A 173 8.53 7.89 -2.70
N SER A 174 8.93 8.65 -1.69
CA SER A 174 8.68 8.31 -0.29
C SER A 174 7.19 8.44 0.03
N VAL A 175 6.79 7.92 1.18
CA VAL A 175 5.45 8.12 1.75
C VAL A 175 5.51 9.13 2.89
N ASP A 176 4.37 9.74 3.23
CA ASP A 176 4.33 10.73 4.31
C ASP A 176 4.44 10.05 5.68
N GLU A 177 3.86 8.87 5.83
CA GLU A 177 3.84 8.14 7.09
C GLU A 177 3.96 6.63 6.88
N ILE A 178 4.69 5.96 7.76
CA ILE A 178 4.79 4.51 7.85
C ILE A 178 4.29 4.08 9.23
N ILE A 179 3.19 3.35 9.26
CA ILE A 179 2.70 2.69 10.47
C ILE A 179 3.40 1.33 10.57
N THR A 180 4.10 1.11 11.65
CA THR A 180 4.82 -0.14 11.93
C THR A 180 4.46 -0.70 13.29
N VAL A 181 4.88 -1.91 13.58
CA VAL A 181 4.55 -2.61 14.82
C VAL A 181 5.14 -1.88 16.03
N LYS A 182 4.36 -1.76 17.11
CA LYS A 182 4.82 -1.14 18.35
C LYS A 182 5.95 -1.96 18.99
N GLY A 183 7.10 -1.34 19.17
CA GLY A 183 8.26 -1.96 19.83
C GLY A 183 9.53 -1.96 18.99
N GLU A 184 9.48 -1.73 17.69
CA GLU A 184 10.65 -1.71 16.81
C GLU A 184 11.36 -0.34 16.72
N ASN A 185 10.95 0.63 17.51
CA ASN A 185 11.61 1.95 17.56
C ASN A 185 12.93 1.96 18.35
N ASN A 186 13.41 0.81 18.82
CA ASN A 186 14.58 0.70 19.70
C ASN A 186 15.52 -0.44 19.27
N VAL A 187 16.11 -0.37 18.09
CA VAL A 187 17.41 -1.04 17.84
C VAL A 187 18.22 -0.17 16.88
#